data_a02f097adba2a89a1e29e26498c4526b
#
_entry.id   a02f097adba2a89a1e29e26498c4526b
#
_cell.length_a   1.000
_cell.length_b   1.000
_cell.length_c   1.000
_cell.angle_alpha   90.00
_cell.angle_beta   90.00
_cell.angle_gamma   90.00
#
_symmetry.space_group_name_H-M   'P 1'
#
loop_
_entity.id
_entity.type
_entity.pdbx_description
1 polymer ?
#
loop_
_entity_poly.entity_id
_entity_poly.type
_entity_poly.pdbx_seq_one_letter_code
_entity_poly.pdbx_strand_id
1 'polypeptide(L)'
;MIGGNAAAAREAASPNWPDTLLARTQALALLQTLNADLLSHDSATLTLERWCGVHHMASPVRVVAQRVRGDDKPLPPDLRAQLSIDMHEPVKYRHVQLKCGDHVLSEADNWYLPNRLTDAMNRQLDSSEVPFGKVVQQLHFRRKTLSADLLWSPLPAGWELHRTQRQPASGALVMPHLLLQHRAMLFDGDGRPFSALVETYTEQVLAF
;
A
#
# COMPACT_ATOMS: atom_id res chain seq x y z
N MET A 1 29.51 -0.19 -32.20
CA MET A 1 28.36 -1.00 -31.74
C MET A 1 28.47 -1.12 -30.22
N ILE A 2 27.71 -0.32 -29.51
CA ILE A 2 27.65 -0.36 -28.03
C ILE A 2 26.30 -0.96 -27.70
N GLY A 3 26.30 -2.26 -27.33
CA GLY A 3 25.12 -2.97 -26.89
C GLY A 3 24.71 -2.47 -25.51
N GLY A 4 23.65 -1.70 -25.41
CA GLY A 4 23.03 -1.34 -24.15
C GLY A 4 22.35 -2.57 -23.54
N ASN A 5 22.94 -3.07 -22.45
CA ASN A 5 22.36 -4.12 -21.64
C ASN A 5 21.28 -3.45 -20.76
N ALA A 6 20.02 -3.44 -21.22
CA ALA A 6 18.89 -3.11 -20.37
C ALA A 6 18.76 -4.24 -19.35
N ALA A 7 19.21 -4.01 -18.12
CA ALA A 7 18.94 -4.90 -17.01
C ALA A 7 17.42 -4.93 -16.80
N ALA A 8 16.78 -6.01 -17.23
CA ALA A 8 15.39 -6.27 -16.90
C ALA A 8 15.28 -6.28 -15.37
N ALA A 9 14.45 -5.40 -14.82
CA ALA A 9 14.16 -5.39 -13.39
C ALA A 9 13.64 -6.79 -13.04
N ARG A 10 14.35 -7.48 -12.15
CA ARG A 10 13.96 -8.78 -11.67
C ARG A 10 12.75 -8.58 -10.78
N GLU A 11 11.61 -9.04 -11.24
CA GLU A 11 10.39 -9.09 -10.44
C GLU A 11 10.60 -10.06 -9.29
N ALA A 12 10.26 -9.67 -8.06
CA ALA A 12 10.39 -10.56 -6.91
C ALA A 12 9.52 -11.80 -7.11
N ALA A 13 10.04 -12.96 -6.72
CA ALA A 13 9.30 -14.22 -6.85
C ALA A 13 7.98 -14.16 -6.06
N SER A 14 6.91 -14.71 -6.63
CA SER A 14 5.64 -14.85 -5.90
C SER A 14 5.82 -15.76 -4.67
N PRO A 15 5.08 -15.49 -3.57
CA PRO A 15 5.18 -16.31 -2.36
C PRO A 15 4.88 -17.79 -2.67
N ASN A 16 5.78 -18.67 -2.30
CA ASN A 16 5.62 -20.12 -2.53
C ASN A 16 5.11 -20.81 -1.26
N TRP A 17 3.84 -20.62 -0.93
CA TRP A 17 3.20 -21.23 0.21
C TRP A 17 2.52 -22.56 -0.19
N PRO A 18 2.63 -23.63 0.62
CA PRO A 18 1.89 -24.86 0.36
C PRO A 18 0.38 -24.64 0.60
N ASP A 19 -0.46 -25.29 -0.21
CA ASP A 19 -1.91 -25.22 -0.02
C ASP A 19 -2.37 -26.18 1.08
N THR A 20 -2.13 -25.79 2.34
CA THR A 20 -2.55 -26.52 3.54
C THR A 20 -3.37 -25.62 4.44
N LEU A 21 -4.20 -26.22 5.31
CA LEU A 21 -4.97 -25.47 6.29
C LEU A 21 -4.04 -24.62 7.20
N LEU A 22 -2.90 -25.17 7.61
CA LEU A 22 -1.92 -24.46 8.42
C LEU A 22 -1.38 -23.24 7.68
N ALA A 23 -0.91 -23.40 6.45
CA ALA A 23 -0.36 -22.29 5.65
C ALA A 23 -1.42 -21.21 5.37
N ARG A 24 -2.66 -21.59 5.07
CA ARG A 24 -3.79 -20.66 4.91
C ARG A 24 -4.06 -19.87 6.20
N THR A 25 -4.01 -20.55 7.36
CA THR A 25 -4.21 -19.88 8.66
C THR A 25 -3.06 -18.93 8.99
N GLN A 26 -1.82 -19.35 8.69
CA GLN A 26 -0.63 -18.49 8.85
C GLN A 26 -0.71 -17.26 7.93
N ALA A 27 -1.08 -17.43 6.67
CA ALA A 27 -1.25 -16.33 5.72
C ALA A 27 -2.32 -15.34 6.20
N LEU A 28 -3.46 -15.84 6.72
CA LEU A 28 -4.49 -14.99 7.30
C LEU A 28 -3.97 -14.24 8.53
N ALA A 29 -3.29 -14.93 9.44
CA ALA A 29 -2.74 -14.32 10.65
C ALA A 29 -1.74 -13.19 10.31
N LEU A 30 -0.81 -13.44 9.38
CA LEU A 30 0.16 -12.43 8.93
C LEU A 30 -0.52 -11.25 8.23
N LEU A 31 -1.49 -11.51 7.36
CA LEU A 31 -2.23 -10.45 6.67
C LEU A 31 -3.01 -9.57 7.66
N GLN A 32 -3.65 -10.19 8.66
CA GLN A 32 -4.37 -9.44 9.70
C GLN A 32 -3.41 -8.72 10.67
N THR A 33 -2.23 -9.27 10.93
CA THR A 33 -1.19 -8.58 11.70
C THR A 33 -0.73 -7.31 10.98
N LEU A 34 -0.43 -7.40 9.67
CA LEU A 34 -0.10 -6.24 8.86
C LEU A 34 -1.25 -5.23 8.83
N ASN A 35 -2.49 -5.70 8.64
CA ASN A 35 -3.68 -4.85 8.66
C ASN A 35 -3.82 -4.08 9.97
N ALA A 36 -3.69 -4.75 11.10
CA ALA A 36 -3.75 -4.14 12.42
C ALA A 36 -2.62 -3.11 12.64
N ASP A 37 -1.39 -3.42 12.20
CA ASP A 37 -0.26 -2.49 12.29
C ASP A 37 -0.48 -1.24 11.42
N LEU A 38 -1.00 -1.41 10.20
CA LEU A 38 -1.36 -0.30 9.31
C LEU A 38 -2.48 0.59 9.88
N LEU A 39 -3.45 0.00 10.57
CA LEU A 39 -4.56 0.72 11.21
C LEU A 39 -4.13 1.45 12.48
N SER A 40 -3.07 1.00 13.12
CA SER A 40 -2.56 1.55 14.39
C SER A 40 -1.59 2.73 14.20
N HIS A 41 -1.19 3.04 12.96
CA HIS A 41 -0.17 4.04 12.67
C HIS A 41 -0.60 4.99 11.54
N ASP A 42 -0.18 6.25 11.64
CA ASP A 42 -0.50 7.27 10.64
C ASP A 42 0.24 7.09 9.31
N SER A 43 1.41 6.45 9.33
CA SER A 43 2.26 6.28 8.15
C SER A 43 2.34 4.84 7.68
N ALA A 44 1.60 4.50 6.62
CA ALA A 44 1.71 3.20 5.96
C ALA A 44 3.14 2.91 5.46
N THR A 45 3.86 3.94 4.97
CA THR A 45 5.26 3.78 4.53
C THR A 45 6.17 3.28 5.65
N LEU A 46 6.08 3.87 6.85
CA LEU A 46 6.90 3.46 7.99
C LEU A 46 6.49 2.08 8.49
N THR A 47 5.22 1.74 8.44
CA THR A 47 4.72 0.40 8.77
C THR A 47 5.27 -0.64 7.80
N LEU A 48 5.22 -0.37 6.49
CA LEU A 48 5.80 -1.27 5.48
C LEU A 48 7.33 -1.38 5.62
N GLU A 49 8.01 -0.31 6.01
CA GLU A 49 9.46 -0.35 6.25
C GLU A 49 9.81 -1.24 7.46
N ARG A 50 9.03 -1.15 8.56
CA ARG A 50 9.17 -2.07 9.69
C ARG A 50 8.86 -3.52 9.29
N TRP A 51 7.76 -3.73 8.55
CA TRP A 51 7.35 -5.04 8.03
C TRP A 51 8.47 -5.68 7.20
N CYS A 52 9.01 -4.94 6.25
CA CYS A 52 10.14 -5.37 5.44
C CYS A 52 11.37 -5.76 6.30
N GLY A 53 11.66 -4.99 7.33
CA GLY A 53 12.79 -5.23 8.23
C GLY A 53 12.61 -6.48 9.09
N VAL A 54 11.46 -6.63 9.72
CA VAL A 54 11.13 -7.79 10.58
C VAL A 54 11.18 -9.09 9.80
N HIS A 55 10.74 -9.07 8.55
CA HIS A 55 10.71 -10.25 7.68
C HIS A 55 11.95 -10.38 6.78
N HIS A 56 12.97 -9.56 6.99
CA HIS A 56 14.26 -9.62 6.26
C HIS A 56 14.11 -9.61 4.72
N MET A 57 13.11 -8.87 4.21
CA MET A 57 12.76 -8.90 2.79
C MET A 57 13.79 -8.18 1.89
N ALA A 58 14.56 -7.24 2.44
CA ALA A 58 15.60 -6.52 1.70
C ALA A 58 16.73 -6.03 2.63
N SER A 59 17.89 -5.78 2.02
CA SER A 59 19.04 -5.13 2.67
C SER A 59 19.68 -4.15 1.67
N PRO A 60 19.76 -2.83 1.99
CA PRO A 60 19.25 -2.19 3.21
C PRO A 60 17.71 -2.16 3.26
N VAL A 61 17.16 -2.11 4.48
CA VAL A 61 15.71 -1.94 4.69
C VAL A 61 15.33 -0.49 4.40
N ARG A 62 14.65 -0.28 3.29
CA ARG A 62 14.17 1.03 2.89
C ARG A 62 12.97 0.90 1.95
N VAL A 63 11.91 1.64 2.23
CA VAL A 63 10.78 1.77 1.31
C VAL A 63 10.94 3.00 0.43
N VAL A 64 10.85 2.78 -0.88
CA VAL A 64 10.84 3.83 -1.92
C VAL A 64 9.49 3.86 -2.61
N ALA A 65 9.13 5.03 -3.16
CA ALA A 65 7.90 5.22 -3.91
C ALA A 65 8.23 5.36 -5.41
N GLN A 66 8.30 4.24 -6.10
CA GLN A 66 8.49 4.23 -7.55
C GLN A 66 7.23 4.78 -8.23
N ARG A 67 7.38 5.90 -8.95
CA ARG A 67 6.24 6.51 -9.65
C ARG A 67 5.84 5.68 -10.85
N VAL A 68 4.56 5.33 -10.92
CA VAL A 68 3.96 4.72 -12.11
C VAL A 68 3.41 5.85 -12.97
N ARG A 69 3.88 5.93 -14.22
CA ARG A 69 3.40 6.92 -15.19
C ARG A 69 2.22 6.33 -15.95
N GLY A 70 1.22 7.13 -16.20
CA GLY A 70 0.00 6.78 -16.91
C GLY A 70 -0.98 7.94 -16.84
N ASP A 71 -2.22 7.70 -17.20
CA ASP A 71 -3.28 8.69 -17.12
C ASP A 71 -3.64 8.95 -15.65
N ASP A 72 -3.82 10.22 -15.29
CA ASP A 72 -4.25 10.63 -13.98
C ASP A 72 -5.69 10.13 -13.72
N LYS A 73 -5.88 9.37 -12.66
CA LYS A 73 -7.23 8.96 -12.24
C LYS A 73 -7.99 10.16 -11.67
N PRO A 74 -9.25 10.37 -12.06
CA PRO A 74 -10.07 11.41 -11.47
C PRO A 74 -10.28 11.17 -9.98
N LEU A 75 -10.34 12.26 -9.19
CA LEU A 75 -10.68 12.16 -7.76
C LEU A 75 -12.11 11.62 -7.62
N PRO A 76 -12.30 10.48 -6.90
CA PRO A 76 -13.64 9.94 -6.64
C PRO A 76 -14.55 10.96 -5.95
N PRO A 77 -15.84 11.06 -6.35
CA PRO A 77 -16.76 12.08 -5.82
C PRO A 77 -16.92 12.03 -4.29
N ASP A 78 -16.93 10.83 -3.70
CA ASP A 78 -17.02 10.62 -2.26
C ASP A 78 -15.78 11.14 -1.52
N LEU A 79 -14.59 10.97 -2.09
CA LEU A 79 -13.34 11.52 -1.54
C LEU A 79 -13.26 13.04 -1.71
N ARG A 80 -13.81 13.59 -2.82
CA ARG A 80 -13.91 15.04 -2.99
C ARG A 80 -14.75 15.69 -1.89
N ALA A 81 -15.90 15.11 -1.58
CA ALA A 81 -16.76 15.59 -0.51
C ALA A 81 -16.05 15.59 0.85
N GLN A 82 -15.24 14.55 1.11
CA GLN A 82 -14.48 14.44 2.36
C GLN A 82 -13.27 15.39 2.45
N LEU A 83 -12.67 15.77 1.30
CA LEU A 83 -11.62 16.79 1.25
C LEU A 83 -12.18 18.18 1.52
N SER A 84 -13.51 18.36 1.50
CA SER A 84 -14.19 19.65 1.73
C SER A 84 -13.66 20.73 0.78
N ILE A 85 -13.58 20.42 -0.51
CA ILE A 85 -13.07 21.28 -1.57
C ILE A 85 -14.15 21.61 -2.60
N ASP A 86 -14.10 22.79 -3.15
CA ASP A 86 -14.94 23.18 -4.27
C ASP A 86 -14.48 22.56 -5.60
N MET A 87 -15.24 22.81 -6.68
CA MET A 87 -14.95 22.23 -8.01
C MET A 87 -13.70 22.85 -8.66
N HIS A 88 -13.25 24.02 -8.19
CA HIS A 88 -12.14 24.76 -8.78
C HIS A 88 -10.82 24.58 -8.01
N GLU A 89 -10.86 24.01 -6.80
CA GLU A 89 -9.64 23.77 -6.03
C GLU A 89 -8.76 22.75 -6.75
N PRO A 90 -7.49 23.08 -7.03
CA PRO A 90 -6.60 22.18 -7.76
C PRO A 90 -6.28 20.94 -6.95
N VAL A 91 -6.42 19.78 -7.60
CA VAL A 91 -6.05 18.48 -7.04
C VAL A 91 -4.96 17.89 -7.91
N LYS A 92 -3.87 17.46 -7.31
CA LYS A 92 -2.84 16.66 -7.98
C LYS A 92 -3.06 15.17 -7.71
N TYR A 93 -2.75 14.35 -8.69
CA TYR A 93 -2.77 12.90 -8.60
C TYR A 93 -1.35 12.32 -8.67
N ARG A 94 -1.13 11.26 -7.92
CA ARG A 94 0.12 10.51 -7.94
C ARG A 94 -0.16 9.02 -7.76
N HIS A 95 0.28 8.21 -8.71
CA HIS A 95 0.27 6.75 -8.60
C HIS A 95 1.68 6.25 -8.34
N VAL A 96 1.86 5.44 -7.31
CA VAL A 96 3.16 4.89 -6.92
C VAL A 96 3.05 3.43 -6.52
N GLN A 97 4.16 2.70 -6.71
CA GLN A 97 4.44 1.43 -6.07
C GLN A 97 5.37 1.67 -4.89
N LEU A 98 4.98 1.23 -3.69
CA LEU A 98 5.84 1.24 -2.52
C LEU A 98 6.65 -0.05 -2.50
N LYS A 99 7.96 0.08 -2.72
CA LYS A 99 8.87 -1.05 -2.86
C LYS A 99 9.87 -1.10 -1.73
N CYS A 100 10.13 -2.34 -1.25
CA CYS A 100 11.26 -2.65 -0.39
C CYS A 100 12.17 -3.67 -1.10
N GLY A 101 13.35 -3.25 -1.54
CA GLY A 101 14.15 -4.05 -2.47
C GLY A 101 13.37 -4.29 -3.76
N ASP A 102 13.27 -5.56 -4.17
CA ASP A 102 12.51 -5.96 -5.36
C ASP A 102 11.01 -6.20 -5.10
N HIS A 103 10.59 -6.19 -3.81
CA HIS A 103 9.21 -6.45 -3.43
C HIS A 103 8.34 -5.20 -3.59
N VAL A 104 7.31 -5.27 -4.43
CA VAL A 104 6.25 -4.26 -4.51
C VAL A 104 5.24 -4.57 -3.40
N LEU A 105 5.33 -3.89 -2.26
CA LEU A 105 4.49 -4.18 -1.10
C LEU A 105 3.09 -3.56 -1.22
N SER A 106 2.98 -2.43 -1.91
CA SER A 106 1.71 -1.72 -2.08
C SER A 106 1.71 -0.89 -3.35
N GLU A 107 0.53 -0.76 -3.96
CA GLU A 107 0.20 0.22 -4.98
C GLU A 107 -0.69 1.29 -4.36
N ALA A 108 -0.37 2.57 -4.60
CA ALA A 108 -1.09 3.66 -3.98
C ALA A 108 -1.51 4.72 -5.00
N ASP A 109 -2.81 4.98 -5.04
CA ASP A 109 -3.41 6.16 -5.66
C ASP A 109 -3.54 7.26 -4.61
N ASN A 110 -2.97 8.42 -4.88
CA ASN A 110 -3.00 9.55 -3.96
C ASN A 110 -3.46 10.82 -4.69
N TRP A 111 -4.52 11.44 -4.18
CA TRP A 111 -5.01 12.75 -4.60
C TRP A 111 -4.71 13.74 -3.47
N TYR A 112 -4.01 14.80 -3.76
CA TYR A 112 -3.63 15.79 -2.74
C TYR A 112 -3.80 17.21 -3.22
N LEU A 113 -3.91 18.13 -2.28
CA LEU A 113 -4.15 19.54 -2.49
C LEU A 113 -2.81 20.28 -2.44
N PRO A 114 -2.23 20.66 -3.59
CA PRO A 114 -0.90 21.28 -3.61
C PRO A 114 -0.83 22.58 -2.84
N ASN A 115 -1.96 23.32 -2.73
CA ASN A 115 -2.06 24.56 -1.99
C ASN A 115 -2.01 24.38 -0.46
N ARG A 116 -2.15 23.15 0.03
CA ARG A 116 -2.03 22.78 1.45
C ARG A 116 -0.66 22.19 1.79
N LEU A 117 0.25 22.18 0.82
CA LEU A 117 1.64 21.77 0.96
C LEU A 117 2.57 22.96 0.71
N THR A 118 3.79 22.90 1.23
CA THR A 118 4.81 23.89 0.87
C THR A 118 5.32 23.67 -0.55
N ASP A 119 5.91 24.70 -1.17
CA ASP A 119 6.54 24.58 -2.48
C ASP A 119 7.66 23.54 -2.49
N ALA A 120 8.40 23.41 -1.38
CA ALA A 120 9.46 22.41 -1.25
C ALA A 120 8.90 20.98 -1.27
N MET A 121 7.78 20.74 -0.55
CA MET A 121 7.08 19.44 -0.56
C MET A 121 6.55 19.13 -1.97
N ASN A 122 5.90 20.08 -2.63
CA ASN A 122 5.40 19.90 -3.99
C ASN A 122 6.54 19.54 -4.96
N ARG A 123 7.65 20.29 -4.94
CA ARG A 123 8.81 19.96 -5.79
C ARG A 123 9.37 18.58 -5.50
N GLN A 124 9.47 18.18 -4.23
CA GLN A 124 9.99 16.86 -3.85
C GLN A 124 9.08 15.73 -4.33
N LEU A 125 7.75 15.90 -4.23
CA LEU A 125 6.78 14.94 -4.74
C LEU A 125 6.83 14.79 -6.27
N ASP A 126 7.13 15.87 -6.98
CA ASP A 126 7.19 15.88 -8.45
C ASP A 126 8.51 15.26 -8.98
N SER A 127 9.62 15.35 -8.22
CA SER A 127 10.97 15.06 -8.73
C SER A 127 11.68 13.89 -8.04
N SER A 128 11.09 13.26 -7.00
CA SER A 128 11.78 12.21 -6.24
C SER A 128 10.94 10.96 -6.02
N GLU A 129 11.62 9.87 -5.62
CA GLU A 129 11.02 8.60 -5.20
C GLU A 129 10.75 8.55 -3.68
N VAL A 130 10.83 9.70 -3.01
CA VAL A 130 10.50 9.76 -1.58
C VAL A 130 9.00 9.51 -1.40
N PRO A 131 8.61 8.58 -0.51
CA PRO A 131 7.21 8.33 -0.23
C PRO A 131 6.47 9.56 0.30
N PHE A 132 5.20 9.70 -0.08
CA PHE A 132 4.36 10.86 0.28
C PHE A 132 4.39 11.17 1.78
N GLY A 133 4.15 10.16 2.62
CA GLY A 133 4.14 10.35 4.08
C GLY A 133 5.47 10.87 4.65
N LYS A 134 6.62 10.51 4.04
CA LYS A 134 7.93 11.07 4.45
C LYS A 134 8.08 12.54 4.05
N VAL A 135 7.58 12.92 2.86
CA VAL A 135 7.64 14.31 2.38
C VAL A 135 6.81 15.24 3.26
N VAL A 136 5.60 14.81 3.63
CA VAL A 136 4.65 15.63 4.39
C VAL A 136 4.77 15.47 5.91
N GLN A 137 5.78 14.77 6.41
CA GLN A 137 5.95 14.48 7.85
C GLN A 137 5.94 15.75 8.73
N GLN A 138 6.48 16.86 8.21
CA GLN A 138 6.52 18.14 8.92
C GLN A 138 5.13 18.76 9.16
N LEU A 139 4.08 18.28 8.46
CA LEU A 139 2.71 18.71 8.71
C LEU A 139 2.10 18.07 9.97
N HIS A 140 2.85 17.20 10.66
CA HIS A 140 2.36 16.44 11.83
C HIS A 140 1.01 15.78 11.56
N PHE A 141 0.89 15.18 10.36
CA PHE A 141 -0.38 14.68 9.87
C PHE A 141 -0.92 13.53 10.70
N ARG A 142 -2.25 13.42 10.69
CA ARG A 142 -3.01 12.27 11.20
C ARG A 142 -3.71 11.57 10.05
N ARG A 143 -3.77 10.26 10.13
CA ARG A 143 -4.49 9.41 9.19
C ARG A 143 -5.85 9.03 9.75
N LYS A 144 -6.91 9.21 8.96
CA LYS A 144 -8.24 8.66 9.21
C LYS A 144 -8.54 7.61 8.15
N THR A 145 -8.54 6.35 8.56
CA THR A 145 -8.96 5.25 7.67
C THR A 145 -10.47 5.30 7.48
N LEU A 146 -10.91 5.23 6.23
CA LEU A 146 -12.32 5.22 5.82
C LEU A 146 -12.84 3.80 5.66
N SER A 147 -12.01 2.92 5.07
CA SER A 147 -12.24 1.49 4.99
C SER A 147 -10.93 0.71 4.99
N ALA A 148 -11.02 -0.55 5.40
CA ALA A 148 -9.94 -1.53 5.38
C ALA A 148 -10.55 -2.88 4.97
N ASP A 149 -10.39 -3.22 3.70
CA ASP A 149 -11.11 -4.32 3.07
C ASP A 149 -10.14 -5.43 2.68
N LEU A 150 -10.38 -6.65 3.19
CA LEU A 150 -9.71 -7.83 2.68
C LEU A 150 -10.24 -8.12 1.27
N LEU A 151 -9.37 -8.03 0.26
CA LEU A 151 -9.69 -8.40 -1.11
C LEU A 151 -9.58 -9.91 -1.33
N TRP A 152 -8.87 -10.59 -0.45
CA TRP A 152 -8.70 -12.02 -0.45
C TRP A 152 -8.69 -12.58 0.96
N SER A 153 -9.37 -13.73 1.13
CA SER A 153 -9.32 -14.53 2.35
C SER A 153 -8.75 -15.90 2.05
N PRO A 154 -7.65 -16.31 2.71
CA PRO A 154 -7.09 -17.66 2.52
C PRO A 154 -8.00 -18.78 3.04
N LEU A 155 -8.92 -18.47 3.97
CA LEU A 155 -9.87 -19.42 4.52
C LEU A 155 -11.27 -19.21 3.91
N PRO A 156 -12.06 -20.27 3.73
CA PRO A 156 -13.42 -20.19 3.19
C PRO A 156 -14.34 -19.44 4.15
N ALA A 157 -15.40 -18.82 3.61
CA ALA A 157 -16.42 -18.17 4.43
C ALA A 157 -17.03 -19.15 5.45
N GLY A 158 -17.18 -18.70 6.69
CA GLY A 158 -17.74 -19.51 7.78
C GLY A 158 -16.78 -20.56 8.38
N TRP A 159 -15.49 -20.44 8.08
CA TRP A 159 -14.46 -21.32 8.64
C TRP A 159 -14.47 -21.35 10.18
N GLU A 160 -14.82 -20.24 10.80
CA GLU A 160 -14.95 -20.05 12.26
C GLU A 160 -16.14 -20.82 12.87
N LEU A 161 -17.10 -21.26 12.04
CA LEU A 161 -18.28 -21.99 12.48
C LEU A 161 -18.10 -23.51 12.49
N HIS A 162 -16.87 -24.00 12.39
CA HIS A 162 -16.50 -25.43 12.37
C HIS A 162 -17.25 -26.25 11.31
N ARG A 163 -17.74 -25.62 10.23
CA ARG A 163 -18.29 -26.35 9.09
C ARG A 163 -17.17 -27.15 8.45
N THR A 164 -17.45 -28.38 8.07
CA THR A 164 -16.52 -29.37 7.50
C THR A 164 -15.64 -28.69 6.45
N GLN A 165 -14.38 -28.40 6.81
CA GLN A 165 -13.44 -27.79 5.89
C GLN A 165 -13.03 -28.88 4.90
N ARG A 166 -13.34 -28.68 3.63
CA ARG A 166 -12.69 -29.45 2.57
C ARG A 166 -11.19 -29.26 2.73
N GLN A 167 -10.44 -30.37 2.85
CA GLN A 167 -8.98 -30.24 2.83
C GLN A 167 -8.58 -29.49 1.55
N PRO A 168 -7.71 -28.49 1.69
CA PRO A 168 -7.19 -27.76 0.53
C PRO A 168 -6.58 -28.73 -0.48
N ALA A 169 -6.59 -28.34 -1.75
CA ALA A 169 -5.95 -29.11 -2.80
C ALA A 169 -4.45 -29.27 -2.51
N SER A 170 -3.85 -30.37 -2.92
CA SER A 170 -2.39 -30.53 -2.89
C SER A 170 -1.76 -29.57 -3.91
N GLY A 171 -0.73 -28.82 -3.51
CA GLY A 171 -0.02 -27.90 -4.40
C GLY A 171 0.38 -26.60 -3.70
N ALA A 172 0.62 -25.57 -4.49
CA ALA A 172 0.90 -24.23 -3.99
C ALA A 172 -0.40 -23.46 -3.74
N LEU A 173 -0.42 -22.68 -2.66
CA LEU A 173 -1.51 -21.76 -2.35
C LEU A 173 -1.55 -20.64 -3.40
N VAL A 174 -2.66 -20.58 -4.14
CA VAL A 174 -2.87 -19.54 -5.13
C VAL A 174 -3.32 -18.26 -4.40
N MET A 175 -2.49 -17.23 -4.49
CA MET A 175 -2.77 -15.89 -3.98
C MET A 175 -3.06 -14.97 -5.17
N PRO A 176 -4.13 -14.15 -5.12
CA PRO A 176 -4.30 -13.09 -6.11
C PRO A 176 -3.25 -11.99 -5.87
N HIS A 177 -2.99 -11.19 -6.91
CA HIS A 177 -2.02 -10.09 -6.80
C HIS A 177 -2.34 -9.10 -5.68
N LEU A 178 -3.60 -8.82 -5.43
CA LEU A 178 -4.06 -7.82 -4.44
C LEU A 178 -4.77 -8.50 -3.28
N LEU A 179 -4.32 -8.25 -2.05
CA LEU A 179 -4.79 -8.95 -0.84
C LEU A 179 -5.64 -8.09 0.10
N LEU A 180 -5.30 -6.81 0.23
CA LEU A 180 -5.89 -5.89 1.20
C LEU A 180 -5.93 -4.48 0.60
N GLN A 181 -6.99 -3.73 0.85
CA GLN A 181 -7.10 -2.34 0.44
C GLN A 181 -7.50 -1.43 1.59
N HIS A 182 -6.81 -0.31 1.74
CA HIS A 182 -7.21 0.77 2.63
C HIS A 182 -7.59 2.00 1.84
N ARG A 183 -8.67 2.66 2.26
CA ARG A 183 -9.01 4.02 1.85
C ARG A 183 -8.83 4.93 3.05
N ALA A 184 -8.17 6.05 2.87
CA ALA A 184 -7.87 6.95 3.98
C ALA A 184 -7.80 8.41 3.55
N MET A 185 -7.94 9.28 4.55
CA MET A 185 -7.73 10.73 4.46
C MET A 185 -6.57 11.12 5.36
N LEU A 186 -5.78 12.09 4.92
CA LEU A 186 -4.76 12.72 5.76
C LEU A 186 -5.19 14.13 6.13
N PHE A 187 -4.99 14.45 7.39
CA PHE A 187 -5.30 15.75 7.98
C PHE A 187 -4.00 16.34 8.54
N ASP A 188 -3.77 17.62 8.36
CA ASP A 188 -2.64 18.34 8.97
C ASP A 188 -2.80 18.49 10.48
N GLY A 189 -1.82 19.11 11.15
CA GLY A 189 -1.84 19.34 12.59
C GLY A 189 -3.00 20.22 13.07
N ASP A 190 -3.60 21.02 12.19
CA ASP A 190 -4.76 21.86 12.46
C ASP A 190 -6.09 21.12 12.17
N GLY A 191 -6.02 19.87 11.73
CA GLY A 191 -7.20 19.05 11.40
C GLY A 191 -7.81 19.36 10.03
N ARG A 192 -7.08 20.02 9.12
CA ARG A 192 -7.56 20.27 7.76
C ARG A 192 -7.18 19.09 6.84
N PRO A 193 -8.12 18.55 6.08
CA PRO A 193 -7.82 17.45 5.15
C PRO A 193 -6.95 17.99 4.00
N PHE A 194 -5.90 17.28 3.61
CA PHE A 194 -5.03 17.69 2.51
C PHE A 194 -4.74 16.59 1.49
N SER A 195 -5.08 15.34 1.80
CA SER A 195 -4.87 14.22 0.90
C SER A 195 -5.90 13.12 1.13
N ALA A 196 -6.32 12.50 0.03
CA ALA A 196 -7.11 11.27 0.00
C ALA A 196 -6.31 10.20 -0.73
N LEU A 197 -6.35 8.97 -0.23
CA LEU A 197 -5.58 7.89 -0.80
C LEU A 197 -6.31 6.55 -0.78
N VAL A 198 -5.98 5.73 -1.77
CA VAL A 198 -6.34 4.31 -1.85
C VAL A 198 -5.03 3.54 -1.93
N GLU A 199 -4.76 2.71 -0.95
CA GLU A 199 -3.57 1.87 -0.87
C GLU A 199 -3.98 0.41 -0.97
N THR A 200 -3.43 -0.30 -1.94
CA THR A 200 -3.73 -1.72 -2.16
C THR A 200 -2.46 -2.52 -1.98
N TYR A 201 -2.47 -3.46 -1.04
CA TYR A 201 -1.32 -4.27 -0.65
C TYR A 201 -1.30 -5.55 -1.46
N THR A 202 -0.14 -5.87 -1.99
CA THR A 202 0.06 -7.00 -2.92
C THR A 202 0.40 -8.29 -2.16
N GLU A 203 0.41 -9.42 -2.88
CA GLU A 203 0.87 -10.70 -2.35
C GLU A 203 2.34 -10.68 -1.90
N GLN A 204 3.12 -9.70 -2.38
CA GLN A 204 4.53 -9.56 -2.02
C GLN A 204 4.73 -9.23 -0.52
N VAL A 205 3.70 -8.76 0.20
CA VAL A 205 3.77 -8.60 1.66
C VAL A 205 3.94 -9.92 2.40
N LEU A 206 3.70 -11.06 1.73
CA LEU A 206 3.86 -12.42 2.24
C LEU A 206 5.03 -13.18 1.59
N ALA A 207 5.87 -12.51 0.80
CA ALA A 207 6.98 -13.12 0.06
C ALA A 207 8.30 -13.07 0.85
N PHE A 208 8.40 -13.83 1.92
CA PHE A 208 9.57 -13.97 2.81
C PHE A 208 9.70 -15.39 3.38
#